data_f4bd16cc7dd319b5666f867d81dde51c
#
_entry.id   f4bd16cc7dd319b5666f867d81dde51c
#
_cell.length_a   1.000
_cell.length_b   1.000
_cell.length_c   1.000
_cell.angle_alpha   90.00
_cell.angle_beta   90.00
_cell.angle_gamma   90.00
#
_symmetry.space_group_name_H-M   'P 1'
#
loop_
_entity.id
_entity.type
_entity.pdbx_description
1 polymer ?
#
loop_
_entity_poly.entity_id
_entity_poly.type
_entity_poly.pdbx_seq_one_letter_code
_entity_poly.pdbx_strand_id
1 'polypeptide(L)'
;HTADYEAQIVLQNCFLFYPFTRKIDFRVVPWATFTEPEVARVGLTEREAREKFGKIKTIKAAFDENDRAHAEGETAGFAKIILHKKKIVGASIVGLRAGELIHEFVLAMRHNLSLADLNKAIHVYPTLSKITQAIGTKQTLENLKSPFTQKWFARYLKFWH
;
A
#
# COMPACT_ATOMS: atom_id res chain seq x y z
N HIS A 1 -2.11 -19.19 6.53
CA HIS A 1 -1.17 -18.13 6.89
C HIS A 1 -1.50 -17.45 8.23
N THR A 2 -2.78 -17.31 8.61
CA THR A 2 -3.16 -16.77 9.94
C THR A 2 -2.83 -17.74 11.03
N ALA A 3 -3.14 -19.03 10.86
CA ALA A 3 -2.81 -20.08 11.81
C ALA A 3 -1.28 -20.22 12.01
N ASP A 4 -0.51 -20.11 10.93
CA ASP A 4 0.95 -20.14 10.99
C ASP A 4 1.51 -18.94 11.78
N TYR A 5 0.98 -17.74 11.53
CA TYR A 5 1.33 -16.53 12.29
C TYR A 5 1.00 -16.66 13.79
N GLU A 6 -0.17 -17.19 14.11
CA GLU A 6 -0.59 -17.43 15.50
C GLU A 6 0.30 -18.49 16.18
N ALA A 7 0.62 -19.57 15.46
CA ALA A 7 1.50 -20.62 15.97
C ALA A 7 2.90 -20.09 16.32
N GLN A 8 3.46 -19.21 15.49
CA GLN A 8 4.74 -18.54 15.77
C GLN A 8 4.69 -17.70 17.05
N ILE A 9 3.58 -16.97 17.28
CA ILE A 9 3.41 -16.15 18.49
C ILE A 9 3.26 -17.05 19.72
N VAL A 10 2.47 -18.12 19.63
CA VAL A 10 2.33 -19.09 20.72
C VAL A 10 3.67 -19.70 21.07
N LEU A 11 4.43 -20.17 20.06
CA LEU A 11 5.76 -20.76 20.27
C LEU A 11 6.71 -19.77 20.97
N GLN A 12 6.76 -18.53 20.52
CA GLN A 12 7.60 -17.50 21.15
C GLN A 12 7.18 -17.23 22.60
N ASN A 13 5.86 -17.14 22.86
CA ASN A 13 5.34 -16.87 24.20
C ASN A 13 5.55 -18.03 25.16
N CYS A 14 5.75 -19.26 24.68
CA CYS A 14 6.15 -20.39 25.54
C CYS A 14 7.53 -20.19 26.19
N PHE A 15 8.39 -19.39 25.58
CA PHE A 15 9.75 -19.11 26.06
C PHE A 15 9.90 -17.70 26.66
N LEU A 16 8.88 -16.84 26.51
CA LEU A 16 8.90 -15.47 26.99
C LEU A 16 7.95 -15.30 28.18
N PHE A 17 8.34 -14.47 29.13
CA PHE A 17 7.51 -14.08 30.28
C PHE A 17 7.10 -12.61 30.16
N TYR A 18 6.03 -12.23 30.83
CA TYR A 18 5.60 -10.84 30.89
C TYR A 18 6.72 -9.92 31.41
N PRO A 19 7.02 -8.76 30.82
CA PRO A 19 6.25 -8.08 29.75
C PRO A 19 6.70 -8.39 28.31
N PHE A 20 7.54 -9.36 28.07
CA PHE A 20 8.18 -9.65 26.78
C PHE A 20 7.31 -10.51 25.84
N THR A 21 6.15 -10.95 26.30
CA THR A 21 5.20 -11.70 25.48
C THR A 21 4.67 -10.87 24.31
N ARG A 22 4.50 -11.49 23.14
CA ARG A 22 3.95 -10.86 21.93
C ARG A 22 2.45 -11.02 21.86
N LYS A 23 1.77 -9.99 21.33
CA LYS A 23 0.33 -9.99 21.04
C LYS A 23 0.10 -10.18 19.55
N ILE A 24 -0.99 -10.87 19.22
CA ILE A 24 -1.47 -11.01 17.86
C ILE A 24 -1.94 -9.64 17.36
N ASP A 25 -1.59 -9.32 16.12
CA ASP A 25 -2.00 -8.06 15.48
C ASP A 25 -2.79 -8.37 14.19
N PHE A 26 -4.10 -8.38 14.31
CA PHE A 26 -5.01 -8.62 13.19
C PHE A 26 -5.27 -7.40 12.28
N ARG A 27 -4.66 -6.23 12.57
CA ARG A 27 -4.85 -5.04 11.71
C ARG A 27 -4.31 -5.25 10.31
N VAL A 28 -3.34 -6.15 10.17
CA VAL A 28 -2.58 -6.36 8.94
C VAL A 28 -2.58 -7.85 8.59
N VAL A 29 -3.75 -8.38 8.33
CA VAL A 29 -3.91 -9.75 7.79
C VAL A 29 -4.20 -9.63 6.30
N PRO A 30 -3.31 -10.10 5.42
CA PRO A 30 -3.58 -10.14 3.99
C PRO A 30 -4.45 -11.35 3.64
N TRP A 31 -5.11 -11.29 2.51
CA TRP A 31 -5.78 -12.41 1.86
C TRP A 31 -5.68 -12.29 0.35
N ALA A 32 -5.66 -13.43 -0.30
CA ALA A 32 -5.67 -13.55 -1.74
C ALA A 32 -6.72 -14.57 -2.18
N THR A 33 -7.38 -14.27 -3.29
CA THR A 33 -8.23 -15.19 -4.03
C THR A 33 -7.55 -15.44 -5.37
N PHE A 34 -7.21 -16.68 -5.64
CA PHE A 34 -6.45 -17.08 -6.81
C PHE A 34 -7.37 -17.32 -8.01
N THR A 35 -8.13 -16.30 -8.34
CA THR A 35 -8.89 -16.18 -9.60
C THR A 35 -7.98 -15.70 -10.72
N GLU A 36 -8.48 -15.58 -11.94
CA GLU A 36 -7.77 -14.96 -13.06
C GLU A 36 -8.58 -13.77 -13.58
N PRO A 37 -8.13 -12.53 -13.33
CA PRO A 37 -6.95 -12.14 -12.53
C PRO A 37 -7.09 -12.41 -11.02
N GLU A 38 -5.96 -12.53 -10.33
CA GLU A 38 -5.92 -12.67 -8.87
C GLU A 38 -6.49 -11.43 -8.17
N VAL A 39 -7.06 -11.65 -6.98
CA VAL A 39 -7.53 -10.57 -6.10
C VAL A 39 -6.87 -10.69 -4.75
N ALA A 40 -6.11 -9.68 -4.35
CA ALA A 40 -5.48 -9.63 -3.03
C ALA A 40 -5.85 -8.34 -2.29
N ARG A 41 -5.91 -8.43 -0.97
CA ARG A 41 -6.15 -7.25 -0.12
C ARG A 41 -5.54 -7.40 1.27
N VAL A 42 -5.32 -6.23 1.91
CA VAL A 42 -4.93 -6.10 3.31
C VAL A 42 -5.60 -4.89 3.93
N GLY A 43 -5.96 -4.98 5.21
CA GLY A 43 -6.60 -3.91 5.96
C GLY A 43 -8.05 -3.63 5.56
N LEU A 44 -8.48 -2.39 5.67
CA LEU A 44 -9.88 -1.99 5.51
C LEU A 44 -10.26 -1.82 4.03
N THR A 45 -11.50 -2.19 3.70
CA THR A 45 -12.16 -1.77 2.46
C THR A 45 -12.45 -0.26 2.51
N GLU A 46 -12.75 0.32 1.36
CA GLU A 46 -13.14 1.73 1.28
C GLU A 46 -14.40 2.03 2.11
N ARG A 47 -15.37 1.11 2.11
CA ARG A 47 -16.59 1.23 2.92
C ARG A 47 -16.26 1.24 4.42
N GLU A 48 -15.54 0.23 4.90
CA GLU A 48 -15.14 0.12 6.31
C GLU A 48 -14.28 1.30 6.76
N ALA A 49 -13.39 1.78 5.91
CA ALA A 49 -12.56 2.94 6.20
C ALA A 49 -13.38 4.24 6.28
N ARG A 50 -14.41 4.41 5.43
CA ARG A 50 -15.34 5.55 5.51
C ARG A 50 -16.19 5.49 6.76
N GLU A 51 -16.71 4.31 7.10
CA GLU A 51 -17.51 4.11 8.33
C GLU A 51 -16.67 4.42 9.58
N LYS A 52 -15.41 3.99 9.60
CA LYS A 52 -14.52 4.14 10.75
C LYS A 52 -13.90 5.53 10.90
N PHE A 53 -13.55 6.19 9.82
CA PHE A 53 -12.74 7.42 9.83
C PHE A 53 -13.45 8.63 9.21
N GLY A 54 -14.60 8.45 8.57
CA GLY A 54 -15.31 9.46 7.81
C GLY A 54 -14.52 9.88 6.57
N LYS A 55 -13.60 10.82 6.72
CA LYS A 55 -12.80 11.34 5.61
C LYS A 55 -11.58 10.45 5.31
N ILE A 56 -11.56 9.88 4.13
CA ILE A 56 -10.46 9.09 3.60
C ILE A 56 -10.04 9.61 2.22
N LYS A 57 -8.88 9.17 1.74
CA LYS A 57 -8.41 9.39 0.38
C LYS A 57 -8.12 8.02 -0.25
N THR A 58 -8.53 7.84 -1.50
CA THR A 58 -8.20 6.66 -2.30
C THR A 58 -7.29 7.06 -3.46
N ILE A 59 -6.29 6.22 -3.75
CA ILE A 59 -5.41 6.37 -4.91
C ILE A 59 -5.41 5.06 -5.66
N LYS A 60 -5.52 5.13 -6.97
CA LYS A 60 -5.57 3.97 -7.87
C LYS A 60 -4.53 4.11 -8.97
N ALA A 61 -3.83 3.01 -9.27
CA ALA A 61 -3.02 2.84 -10.47
C ALA A 61 -3.48 1.59 -11.21
N ALA A 62 -3.54 1.64 -12.51
CA ALA A 62 -3.93 0.52 -13.36
C ALA A 62 -2.69 -0.20 -13.90
N PHE A 63 -2.81 -1.48 -14.23
CA PHE A 63 -1.72 -2.27 -14.80
C PHE A 63 -1.48 -1.95 -16.27
N ASP A 64 -2.44 -1.33 -16.96
CA ASP A 64 -2.25 -0.80 -18.31
C ASP A 64 -1.21 0.35 -18.39
N GLU A 65 -0.81 0.90 -17.25
CA GLU A 65 0.29 1.89 -17.15
C GLU A 65 1.63 1.22 -16.76
N ASN A 66 1.70 -0.13 -16.71
CA ASN A 66 2.88 -0.86 -16.23
C ASN A 66 3.55 -1.63 -17.39
N ASP A 67 4.80 -1.27 -17.71
CA ASP A 67 5.54 -1.84 -18.84
C ASP A 67 5.73 -3.37 -18.73
N ARG A 68 5.86 -3.91 -17.52
CA ARG A 68 5.98 -5.35 -17.34
C ARG A 68 4.66 -6.07 -17.62
N ALA A 69 3.53 -5.47 -17.24
CA ALA A 69 2.21 -6.01 -17.55
C ALA A 69 1.97 -6.05 -19.07
N HIS A 70 2.40 -5.02 -19.79
CA HIS A 70 2.39 -5.02 -21.26
C HIS A 70 3.28 -6.12 -21.86
N ALA A 71 4.49 -6.28 -21.34
CA ALA A 71 5.41 -7.32 -21.83
C ALA A 71 4.88 -8.75 -21.61
N GLU A 72 4.08 -8.95 -20.57
CA GLU A 72 3.45 -10.25 -20.28
C GLU A 72 2.06 -10.39 -20.94
N GLY A 73 1.51 -9.33 -21.55
CA GLY A 73 0.17 -9.34 -22.16
C GLY A 73 -0.96 -9.29 -21.12
N GLU A 74 -0.67 -8.99 -19.85
CA GLU A 74 -1.57 -9.06 -18.70
C GLU A 74 -1.80 -7.68 -18.10
N THR A 75 -2.47 -6.80 -18.84
CA THR A 75 -2.72 -5.41 -18.44
C THR A 75 -4.01 -5.22 -17.64
N ALA A 76 -4.82 -6.27 -17.51
CA ALA A 76 -6.08 -6.21 -16.78
C ALA A 76 -5.85 -6.07 -15.28
N GLY A 77 -6.46 -5.02 -14.69
CA GLY A 77 -6.44 -4.86 -13.24
C GLY A 77 -5.90 -3.52 -12.73
N PHE A 78 -5.77 -3.45 -11.41
CA PHE A 78 -5.37 -2.22 -10.74
C PHE A 78 -4.88 -2.50 -9.31
N ALA A 79 -4.14 -1.55 -8.75
CA ALA A 79 -3.93 -1.43 -7.31
C ALA A 79 -4.66 -0.20 -6.77
N LYS A 80 -5.40 -0.35 -5.66
CA LYS A 80 -6.12 0.71 -4.96
C LYS A 80 -5.70 0.79 -3.52
N ILE A 81 -5.24 1.95 -3.09
CA ILE A 81 -4.78 2.21 -1.73
C ILE A 81 -5.72 3.18 -1.04
N ILE A 82 -6.01 2.90 0.22
CA ILE A 82 -6.89 3.70 1.06
C ILE A 82 -6.05 4.35 2.15
N LEU A 83 -6.16 5.68 2.23
CA LEU A 83 -5.42 6.49 3.18
C LEU A 83 -6.38 7.20 4.15
N HIS A 84 -6.07 7.13 5.43
CA HIS A 84 -6.60 8.07 6.42
C HIS A 84 -5.46 8.99 6.87
N LYS A 85 -5.60 10.30 6.63
CA LYS A 85 -4.51 11.27 6.77
C LYS A 85 -3.33 10.87 5.87
N LYS A 86 -2.19 10.48 6.45
CA LYS A 86 -1.01 10.02 5.70
C LYS A 86 -0.76 8.52 5.83
N LYS A 87 -1.58 7.79 6.62
CA LYS A 87 -1.39 6.36 6.90
C LYS A 87 -2.14 5.51 5.89
N ILE A 88 -1.53 4.44 5.46
CA ILE A 88 -2.18 3.38 4.68
C ILE A 88 -3.07 2.60 5.65
N VAL A 89 -4.37 2.54 5.38
CA VAL A 89 -5.35 1.81 6.20
C VAL A 89 -5.97 0.63 5.48
N GLY A 90 -5.74 0.53 4.18
CA GLY A 90 -6.13 -0.59 3.35
C GLY A 90 -5.50 -0.54 1.98
N ALA A 91 -5.31 -1.72 1.38
CA ALA A 91 -4.82 -1.90 0.03
C ALA A 91 -5.57 -3.07 -0.64
N SER A 92 -5.85 -2.93 -1.92
CA SER A 92 -6.43 -3.99 -2.76
C SER A 92 -5.74 -3.98 -4.11
N ILE A 93 -5.39 -5.17 -4.59
CA ILE A 93 -4.80 -5.39 -5.91
C ILE A 93 -5.64 -6.41 -6.65
N VAL A 94 -5.97 -6.11 -7.88
CA VAL A 94 -6.57 -7.05 -8.84
C VAL A 94 -5.63 -7.11 -10.03
N GLY A 95 -5.12 -8.28 -10.37
CA GLY A 95 -4.19 -8.44 -11.49
C GLY A 95 -3.25 -9.61 -11.32
N LEU A 96 -2.35 -9.77 -12.29
CA LEU A 96 -1.34 -10.82 -12.27
C LEU A 96 -0.47 -10.73 -11.01
N ARG A 97 -0.31 -11.86 -10.31
CA ARG A 97 0.50 -11.99 -9.07
C ARG A 97 0.09 -11.01 -7.95
N ALA A 98 -1.20 -10.69 -7.86
CA ALA A 98 -1.70 -9.79 -6.83
C ALA A 98 -1.38 -10.28 -5.41
N GLY A 99 -1.41 -11.61 -5.19
CA GLY A 99 -1.06 -12.26 -3.93
C GLY A 99 0.38 -12.00 -3.50
N GLU A 100 1.32 -11.90 -4.44
CA GLU A 100 2.71 -11.56 -4.17
C GLU A 100 2.89 -10.04 -3.95
N LEU A 101 2.26 -9.24 -4.80
CA LEU A 101 2.41 -7.78 -4.78
C LEU A 101 1.83 -7.12 -3.52
N ILE A 102 0.81 -7.73 -2.90
CA ILE A 102 0.15 -7.17 -1.70
C ILE A 102 1.11 -7.06 -0.50
N HIS A 103 2.17 -7.88 -0.46
CA HIS A 103 3.08 -7.97 0.68
C HIS A 103 3.87 -6.69 0.95
N GLU A 104 4.10 -5.86 -0.05
CA GLU A 104 4.72 -4.54 0.14
C GLU A 104 3.83 -3.63 1.01
N PHE A 105 2.51 -3.67 0.79
CA PHE A 105 1.55 -2.93 1.60
C PHE A 105 1.35 -3.55 2.98
N VAL A 106 1.44 -4.88 3.10
CA VAL A 106 1.46 -5.58 4.40
C VAL A 106 2.60 -5.06 5.26
N LEU A 107 3.81 -5.02 4.71
CA LEU A 107 5.00 -4.53 5.40
C LEU A 107 4.87 -3.04 5.74
N ALA A 108 4.41 -2.22 4.80
CA ALA A 108 4.20 -0.80 5.01
C ALA A 108 3.20 -0.53 6.14
N MET A 109 2.06 -1.22 6.14
CA MET A 109 1.05 -1.07 7.19
C MET A 109 1.55 -1.57 8.55
N ARG A 110 2.28 -2.68 8.58
CA ARG A 110 2.85 -3.26 9.80
C ARG A 110 3.79 -2.29 10.49
N HIS A 111 4.63 -1.61 9.72
CA HIS A 111 5.63 -0.66 10.20
C HIS A 111 5.16 0.81 10.16
N ASN A 112 3.87 1.07 9.88
CA ASN A 112 3.30 2.42 9.78
C ASN A 112 4.02 3.32 8.76
N LEU A 113 4.57 2.75 7.68
CA LEU A 113 5.16 3.49 6.58
C LEU A 113 4.07 4.23 5.78
N SER A 114 4.44 5.37 5.23
CA SER A 114 3.58 6.14 4.33
C SER A 114 3.82 5.75 2.87
N LEU A 115 2.91 6.15 1.97
CA LEU A 115 3.16 6.01 0.52
C LEU A 115 4.39 6.79 0.06
N ALA A 116 4.75 7.88 0.73
CA ALA A 116 5.96 8.62 0.43
C ALA A 116 7.23 7.81 0.75
N ASP A 117 7.18 6.95 1.77
CA ASP A 117 8.29 6.07 2.11
C ASP A 117 8.42 4.94 1.08
N LEU A 118 7.32 4.35 0.64
CA LEU A 118 7.31 3.38 -0.47
C LEU A 118 7.83 4.00 -1.77
N ASN A 119 7.48 5.25 -2.06
CA ASN A 119 7.95 5.95 -3.26
C ASN A 119 9.46 6.24 -3.26
N LYS A 120 10.11 6.29 -2.07
CA LYS A 120 11.57 6.41 -1.94
C LYS A 120 12.31 5.10 -2.21
N ALA A 121 11.62 3.97 -2.10
CA ALA A 121 12.20 2.67 -2.39
C ALA A 121 12.50 2.54 -3.89
N ILE A 122 13.69 2.01 -4.21
CA ILE A 122 14.07 1.73 -5.60
C ILE A 122 13.41 0.40 -6.00
N HIS A 123 12.53 0.46 -7.00
CA HIS A 123 11.90 -0.73 -7.56
C HIS A 123 12.66 -1.16 -8.82
N VAL A 124 12.92 -2.46 -8.93
CA VAL A 124 13.55 -3.04 -10.14
C VAL A 124 12.65 -2.80 -11.35
N TYR A 125 13.25 -2.45 -12.48
CA TYR A 125 12.56 -2.21 -13.74
C TYR A 125 13.05 -3.20 -14.82
N PRO A 126 12.16 -3.77 -15.64
CA PRO A 126 10.70 -3.68 -15.55
C PRO A 126 10.13 -4.78 -14.63
N THR A 127 9.25 -4.41 -13.69
CA THR A 127 8.56 -5.36 -12.81
C THR A 127 7.10 -4.93 -12.54
N LEU A 128 6.25 -5.89 -12.13
CA LEU A 128 4.88 -5.59 -11.72
C LEU A 128 4.85 -4.74 -10.44
N SER A 129 5.83 -4.87 -9.54
CA SER A 129 5.93 -4.07 -8.31
C SER A 129 6.07 -2.56 -8.53
N LYS A 130 6.44 -2.14 -9.75
CA LYS A 130 6.42 -0.71 -10.14
C LYS A 130 5.04 -0.06 -9.98
N ILE A 131 3.97 -0.84 -9.88
CA ILE A 131 2.64 -0.31 -9.59
C ILE A 131 2.57 0.40 -8.21
N THR A 132 3.33 -0.08 -7.21
CA THR A 132 3.44 0.57 -5.91
C THR A 132 4.10 1.94 -6.04
N GLN A 133 5.18 2.03 -6.79
CA GLN A 133 5.85 3.29 -7.07
C GLN A 133 4.94 4.25 -7.84
N ALA A 134 4.19 3.76 -8.83
CA ALA A 134 3.23 4.57 -9.60
C ALA A 134 2.17 5.21 -8.68
N ILE A 135 1.65 4.47 -7.69
CA ILE A 135 0.71 5.00 -6.69
C ILE A 135 1.37 6.11 -5.86
N GLY A 136 2.58 5.90 -5.37
CA GLY A 136 3.33 6.90 -4.60
C GLY A 136 3.62 8.16 -5.42
N THR A 137 3.95 8.00 -6.70
CA THR A 137 4.15 9.11 -7.64
C THR A 137 2.86 9.88 -7.88
N LYS A 138 1.72 9.19 -8.12
CA LYS A 138 0.40 9.84 -8.26
C LYS A 138 0.06 10.67 -7.02
N GLN A 139 0.29 10.16 -5.81
CA GLN A 139 0.09 10.93 -4.58
C GLN A 139 0.98 12.18 -4.53
N THR A 140 2.23 12.04 -4.89
CA THR A 140 3.19 13.16 -4.88
C THR A 140 2.77 14.25 -5.85
N LEU A 141 2.38 13.87 -7.07
CA LEU A 141 1.88 14.81 -8.08
C LEU A 141 0.60 15.55 -7.64
N GLU A 142 -0.33 14.83 -7.00
CA GLU A 142 -1.54 15.46 -6.44
C GLU A 142 -1.20 16.44 -5.32
N ASN A 143 -0.23 16.11 -4.46
CA ASN A 143 0.21 17.00 -3.39
C ASN A 143 0.89 18.27 -3.97
N LEU A 144 1.67 18.15 -5.04
CA LEU A 144 2.27 19.28 -5.75
C LEU A 144 1.24 20.21 -6.40
N LYS A 145 0.12 19.65 -6.87
CA LYS A 145 -1.00 20.42 -7.43
C LYS A 145 -1.85 21.14 -6.38
N SER A 146 -1.60 20.90 -5.08
CA SER A 146 -2.38 21.54 -4.02
C SER A 146 -2.17 23.06 -4.02
N PRO A 147 -3.20 23.88 -3.76
CA PRO A 147 -3.10 25.35 -3.74
C PRO A 147 -2.04 25.85 -2.75
N PHE A 148 -1.85 25.14 -1.64
CA PHE A 148 -0.84 25.45 -0.64
C PHE A 148 0.57 25.29 -1.21
N THR A 149 0.84 24.14 -1.84
CA THR A 149 2.15 23.84 -2.42
C THR A 149 2.48 24.81 -3.56
N GLN A 150 1.51 25.11 -4.42
CA GLN A 150 1.68 26.07 -5.51
C GLN A 150 1.99 27.48 -5.02
N LYS A 151 1.28 27.97 -3.98
CA LYS A 151 1.57 29.26 -3.35
C LYS A 151 2.96 29.31 -2.73
N TRP A 152 3.35 28.22 -2.05
CA TRP A 152 4.69 28.13 -1.45
C TRP A 152 5.78 28.14 -2.51
N PHE A 153 5.60 27.39 -3.59
CA PHE A 153 6.55 27.30 -4.70
C PHE A 153 6.68 28.65 -5.44
N ALA A 154 5.56 29.31 -5.68
CA ALA A 154 5.56 30.66 -6.28
C ALA A 154 6.29 31.69 -5.40
N ARG A 155 6.16 31.57 -4.07
CA ARG A 155 6.87 32.42 -3.11
C ARG A 155 8.37 32.12 -3.08
N TYR A 156 8.74 30.86 -3.15
CA TYR A 156 10.13 30.41 -3.21
C TYR A 156 10.83 30.92 -4.48
N LEU A 157 10.20 30.76 -5.64
CA LEU A 157 10.76 31.27 -6.92
C LEU A 157 10.96 32.76 -6.92
N LYS A 158 10.07 33.56 -6.30
CA LYS A 158 10.25 35.02 -6.16
C LYS A 158 11.41 35.43 -5.26
N PHE A 159 11.88 34.52 -4.40
CA PHE A 159 13.03 34.80 -3.55
C PHE A 159 14.38 34.60 -4.26
N TRP A 160 14.38 33.81 -5.36
CA TRP A 160 15.58 33.48 -6.14
C TRP A 160 15.72 34.32 -7.41
N HIS A 161 14.73 35.15 -7.73
CA HIS A 161 14.75 36.17 -8.80
C HIS A 161 14.54 37.55 -8.21
#